data_d24984c218a50e0d07f976cf61289773
#
_entry.id   d24984c218a50e0d07f976cf61289773
#
_cell.length_a   1.000
_cell.length_b   1.000
_cell.length_c   1.000
_cell.angle_alpha   90.00
_cell.angle_beta   90.00
_cell.angle_gamma   90.00
#
_symmetry.space_group_name_H-M   'P 1'
#
loop_
_entity.id
_entity.type
_entity.pdbx_description
1 polymer ?
#
loop_
_entity_poly.entity_id
_entity_poly.type
_entity_poly.pdbx_seq_one_letter_code
_entity_poly.pdbx_strand_id
1 'polypeptide(L)'
;MRVFHFLKEKVNLKELWNRVCSLEPNKKVKIVVIFLAVMVGLTIISRVTYQMILPKVVMGQADSGTIRHTIHTQAEVKSLSESPVFTTEGLLVDKVVVSTGQAVRKGDVLYTIEKHTLDQMIAEEQGEVNAVSKQIQQLKAESDGTSVSAEVYSLQQERWKKEQLLQEHKKIKRAGYGICAPRDGVVTAIETNAGQKTQGTADVMLADSGQNLTAVVTLSSDEESSYVSKDTVASVSSSDGKSADNLSIASIDTREADGTVLVNIPLPQNEFLLGQLLSVELNSSSQKYDCCIPRSALNMEGSSYFVFAVTAEETILGREYTAKKMEVTVLDKNRESVAVEGISSGQMIIIQSDKILSDGNKVRKMR
;
A
#
# COMPACT_ATOMS: atom_id res chain seq x y z
N MET A 1 -49.94 27.53 21.23
CA MET A 1 -51.13 28.22 20.72
C MET A 1 -51.96 28.86 21.83
N ARG A 2 -51.37 29.61 22.79
CA ARG A 2 -52.06 30.27 23.91
C ARG A 2 -51.40 31.59 24.37
N VAL A 3 -50.50 32.18 23.61
CA VAL A 3 -49.82 33.44 23.95
C VAL A 3 -50.24 34.65 23.04
N PHE A 4 -51.03 34.39 21.99
CA PHE A 4 -51.42 35.44 21.02
C PHE A 4 -52.76 36.09 21.29
N HIS A 5 -53.41 35.83 22.43
CA HIS A 5 -54.76 36.35 22.68
C HIS A 5 -54.81 37.57 23.62
N PHE A 6 -53.64 38.09 24.10
CA PHE A 6 -53.62 39.18 25.08
C PHE A 6 -53.24 40.58 24.52
N LEU A 7 -53.12 40.73 23.22
CA LEU A 7 -52.70 42.01 22.58
C LEU A 7 -53.77 42.59 21.63
N LYS A 8 -55.05 42.40 21.96
CA LYS A 8 -56.16 43.03 21.19
C LYS A 8 -56.93 44.05 21.99
N GLU A 9 -56.33 44.74 22.97
CA GLU A 9 -56.85 45.98 23.48
C GLU A 9 -56.29 47.08 22.59
N LYS A 10 -57.19 47.74 21.84
CA LYS A 10 -56.89 48.91 21.07
C LYS A 10 -56.47 50.00 22.03
N VAL A 11 -55.16 50.10 22.29
CA VAL A 11 -54.58 51.26 22.95
C VAL A 11 -54.77 52.46 22.00
N ASN A 12 -55.69 53.33 22.35
CA ASN A 12 -56.02 54.51 21.58
C ASN A 12 -54.83 55.50 21.67
N LEU A 13 -53.90 55.40 20.71
CA LEU A 13 -52.65 56.17 20.64
C LEU A 13 -52.91 57.68 20.78
N LYS A 14 -54.13 58.17 20.35
CA LYS A 14 -54.54 59.58 20.49
C LYS A 14 -54.81 59.97 21.94
N GLU A 15 -55.43 59.11 22.74
CA GLU A 15 -55.65 59.37 24.18
C GLU A 15 -54.33 59.31 24.99
N LEU A 16 -53.42 58.37 24.68
CA LEU A 16 -52.11 58.36 25.27
C LEU A 16 -51.29 59.62 24.92
N TRP A 17 -51.33 60.05 23.68
CA TRP A 17 -50.67 61.28 23.24
C TRP A 17 -51.21 62.53 23.95
N ASN A 18 -52.51 62.65 24.10
CA ASN A 18 -53.13 63.76 24.83
C ASN A 18 -52.79 63.74 26.33
N ARG A 19 -52.72 62.57 27.00
CA ARG A 19 -52.32 62.50 28.38
C ARG A 19 -50.82 62.85 28.56
N VAL A 20 -49.94 62.49 27.63
CA VAL A 20 -48.51 62.87 27.69
C VAL A 20 -48.36 64.39 27.43
N CYS A 21 -49.13 64.97 26.57
CA CYS A 21 -49.13 66.46 26.28
C CYS A 21 -49.64 67.33 27.44
N SER A 22 -50.48 66.80 28.35
CA SER A 22 -51.05 67.54 29.51
C SER A 22 -50.20 67.45 30.78
N LEU A 23 -49.06 66.71 30.79
CA LEU A 23 -48.17 66.55 31.97
C LEU A 23 -47.28 67.79 32.14
N GLU A 24 -46.90 68.07 33.41
CA GLU A 24 -45.91 69.09 33.77
C GLU A 24 -44.54 68.80 33.12
N PRO A 25 -43.75 69.82 32.76
CA PRO A 25 -42.54 69.72 31.95
C PRO A 25 -41.54 68.65 32.54
N ASN A 26 -41.39 68.61 33.85
CA ASN A 26 -40.51 67.62 34.53
C ASN A 26 -41.03 66.20 34.42
N LYS A 27 -42.30 65.93 34.35
CA LYS A 27 -42.92 64.64 34.16
C LYS A 27 -42.80 64.15 32.70
N LYS A 28 -42.91 65.10 31.74
CA LYS A 28 -42.72 64.81 30.29
C LYS A 28 -41.30 64.37 30.02
N VAL A 29 -40.31 65.05 30.58
CA VAL A 29 -38.88 64.64 30.46
C VAL A 29 -38.61 63.22 31.02
N LYS A 30 -39.22 62.96 32.22
CA LYS A 30 -39.09 61.60 32.81
C LYS A 30 -39.66 60.48 31.91
N ILE A 31 -40.80 60.68 31.30
CA ILE A 31 -41.47 59.73 30.37
C ILE A 31 -40.63 59.54 29.14
N VAL A 32 -40.03 60.56 28.55
CA VAL A 32 -39.15 60.48 27.39
C VAL A 32 -37.86 59.65 27.74
N VAL A 33 -37.29 59.96 28.92
CA VAL A 33 -36.08 59.18 29.37
C VAL A 33 -36.40 57.70 29.61
N ILE A 34 -37.55 57.37 30.21
CA ILE A 34 -38.02 56.00 30.41
C ILE A 34 -38.26 55.33 29.07
N PHE A 35 -38.91 56.01 28.14
CA PHE A 35 -39.13 55.47 26.77
C PHE A 35 -37.83 55.19 26.05
N LEU A 36 -36.85 56.10 26.12
CA LEU A 36 -35.51 55.91 25.57
C LEU A 36 -34.81 54.73 26.22
N ALA A 37 -34.86 54.60 27.54
CA ALA A 37 -34.27 53.50 28.28
C ALA A 37 -34.90 52.14 27.88
N VAL A 38 -36.23 52.09 27.71
CA VAL A 38 -36.93 50.89 27.25
C VAL A 38 -36.55 50.56 25.81
N MET A 39 -36.44 51.53 24.92
CA MET A 39 -35.97 51.34 23.54
C MET A 39 -34.55 50.74 23.50
N VAL A 40 -33.65 51.32 24.29
CA VAL A 40 -32.28 50.78 24.41
C VAL A 40 -32.30 49.36 25.00
N GLY A 41 -33.08 49.11 26.04
CA GLY A 41 -33.26 47.77 26.61
C GLY A 41 -33.77 46.75 25.58
N LEU A 42 -34.80 47.09 24.83
CA LEU A 42 -35.37 46.26 23.77
C LEU A 42 -34.38 46.00 22.62
N THR A 43 -33.57 46.99 22.24
CA THR A 43 -32.52 46.77 21.22
C THR A 43 -31.42 45.84 21.72
N ILE A 44 -31.02 45.94 23.00
CA ILE A 44 -30.03 45.01 23.58
C ILE A 44 -30.61 43.60 23.65
N ILE A 45 -31.85 43.43 24.13
CA ILE A 45 -32.51 42.11 24.21
C ILE A 45 -32.64 41.50 22.81
N SER A 46 -33.13 42.26 21.83
CA SER A 46 -33.24 41.80 20.43
C SER A 46 -31.90 41.32 19.90
N ARG A 47 -30.82 42.03 20.19
CA ARG A 47 -29.49 41.70 19.73
C ARG A 47 -28.94 40.40 20.38
N VAL A 48 -29.10 40.27 21.69
CA VAL A 48 -28.69 39.08 22.43
C VAL A 48 -29.45 37.85 21.91
N THR A 49 -30.77 37.99 21.70
CA THR A 49 -31.59 36.90 21.16
C THR A 49 -31.15 36.52 19.75
N TYR A 50 -30.90 37.54 18.89
CA TYR A 50 -30.40 37.28 17.54
C TYR A 50 -29.08 36.55 17.53
N GLN A 51 -28.11 36.94 18.38
CA GLN A 51 -26.82 36.23 18.51
C GLN A 51 -26.95 34.82 19.05
N MET A 52 -27.94 34.50 19.86
CA MET A 52 -28.19 33.14 20.36
C MET A 52 -28.79 32.22 19.32
N ILE A 53 -29.51 32.78 18.34
CA ILE A 53 -30.14 32.01 17.24
C ILE A 53 -29.13 31.65 16.14
N LEU A 54 -28.06 32.44 15.97
CA LEU A 54 -27.04 32.20 14.94
C LEU A 54 -26.36 30.82 15.10
N PRO A 55 -26.13 30.11 13.99
CA PRO A 55 -25.34 28.91 14.01
C PRO A 55 -23.94 29.13 14.59
N LYS A 56 -23.53 28.28 15.52
CA LYS A 56 -22.18 28.29 16.06
C LYS A 56 -21.28 27.41 15.19
N VAL A 57 -20.15 27.95 14.79
CA VAL A 57 -19.25 27.27 13.87
C VAL A 57 -17.83 27.22 14.40
N VAL A 58 -17.16 26.10 14.16
CA VAL A 58 -15.72 25.96 14.30
C VAL A 58 -15.10 26.38 12.99
N MET A 59 -14.18 27.32 13.04
CA MET A 59 -13.50 27.85 11.86
C MET A 59 -12.06 27.35 11.84
N GLY A 60 -11.56 27.00 10.67
CA GLY A 60 -10.17 26.70 10.41
C GLY A 60 -9.69 27.40 9.17
N GLN A 61 -8.43 27.18 8.85
CA GLN A 61 -7.80 27.76 7.67
C GLN A 61 -7.47 26.62 6.70
N ALA A 62 -7.60 26.87 5.44
CA ALA A 62 -7.15 25.99 4.40
C ALA A 62 -5.65 26.24 4.19
N ASP A 63 -4.83 25.21 4.38
CA ASP A 63 -3.37 25.34 4.31
C ASP A 63 -2.78 24.42 3.24
N SER A 64 -1.60 24.79 2.72
CA SER A 64 -0.88 23.88 1.83
C SER A 64 -0.33 22.69 2.60
N GLY A 65 -0.39 21.50 2.01
CA GLY A 65 0.07 20.29 2.69
C GLY A 65 0.15 19.08 1.78
N THR A 66 0.48 17.94 2.36
CA THR A 66 0.49 16.62 1.71
C THR A 66 -0.58 15.74 2.35
N ILE A 67 -1.18 14.86 1.57
CA ILE A 67 -2.09 13.84 2.08
C ILE A 67 -1.28 12.57 2.34
N ARG A 68 -1.40 12.01 3.53
CA ARG A 68 -0.76 10.74 3.89
C ARG A 68 -1.73 9.59 3.68
N HIS A 69 -1.27 8.58 2.94
CA HIS A 69 -1.99 7.35 2.73
C HIS A 69 -1.31 6.24 3.51
N THR A 70 -2.06 5.56 4.36
CA THR A 70 -1.58 4.40 5.12
C THR A 70 -2.39 3.19 4.69
N ILE A 71 -1.70 2.19 4.16
CA ILE A 71 -2.29 0.92 3.73
C ILE A 71 -1.84 -0.16 4.70
N HIS A 72 -2.80 -0.86 5.31
CA HIS A 72 -2.53 -2.02 6.15
C HIS A 72 -2.83 -3.29 5.37
N THR A 73 -1.83 -4.14 5.24
CA THR A 73 -1.93 -5.37 4.45
C THR A 73 -1.07 -6.48 5.06
N GLN A 74 -0.99 -7.61 4.38
CA GLN A 74 -0.14 -8.72 4.76
C GLN A 74 0.87 -9.02 3.67
N ALA A 75 2.04 -9.50 4.06
CA ALA A 75 3.08 -9.96 3.16
C ALA A 75 3.52 -11.36 3.53
N GLU A 76 3.93 -12.12 2.53
CA GLU A 76 4.63 -13.38 2.70
C GLU A 76 6.13 -13.15 2.52
N VAL A 77 6.92 -13.69 3.43
CA VAL A 77 8.39 -13.64 3.33
C VAL A 77 8.85 -14.62 2.27
N LYS A 78 9.45 -14.13 1.19
CA LYS A 78 10.02 -14.90 0.10
C LYS A 78 11.50 -14.62 -0.05
N SER A 79 12.23 -15.56 -0.68
CA SER A 79 13.58 -15.30 -1.13
C SER A 79 13.55 -14.87 -2.59
N LEU A 80 14.23 -13.77 -2.93
CA LEU A 80 14.45 -13.37 -4.32
C LEU A 80 15.54 -14.19 -5.01
N SER A 81 16.34 -14.91 -4.23
CA SER A 81 17.47 -15.71 -4.71
C SER A 81 17.17 -17.19 -4.58
N GLU A 82 16.42 -17.72 -5.53
CA GLU A 82 16.22 -19.16 -5.66
C GLU A 82 17.23 -19.76 -6.63
N SER A 83 17.76 -20.91 -6.30
CA SER A 83 18.66 -21.68 -7.14
C SER A 83 18.04 -23.02 -7.47
N PRO A 84 17.90 -23.35 -8.76
CA PRO A 84 17.46 -24.66 -9.17
C PRO A 84 18.55 -25.70 -8.91
N VAL A 85 18.15 -26.83 -8.36
CA VAL A 85 18.95 -28.07 -8.33
C VAL A 85 18.35 -29.00 -9.37
N PHE A 86 19.13 -29.35 -10.36
CA PHE A 86 18.71 -30.24 -11.44
C PHE A 86 19.79 -31.28 -11.69
N THR A 87 19.41 -32.35 -12.35
CA THR A 87 20.33 -33.38 -12.85
C THR A 87 20.04 -33.70 -14.30
N THR A 88 20.84 -34.59 -14.89
CA THR A 88 20.64 -35.06 -16.25
C THR A 88 19.25 -35.68 -16.45
N GLU A 89 18.68 -35.54 -17.64
CA GLU A 89 17.41 -36.12 -18.02
C GLU A 89 17.47 -37.67 -18.04
N GLY A 90 16.37 -38.31 -17.69
CA GLY A 90 16.14 -39.74 -17.86
C GLY A 90 16.50 -40.60 -16.65
N LEU A 91 17.03 -40.05 -15.57
CA LEU A 91 17.34 -40.79 -14.36
C LEU A 91 16.07 -41.10 -13.56
N LEU A 92 15.89 -42.35 -13.14
CA LEU A 92 14.73 -42.73 -12.34
C LEU A 92 14.95 -42.36 -10.88
N VAL A 93 14.06 -41.56 -10.32
CA VAL A 93 14.07 -41.14 -8.90
C VAL A 93 13.59 -42.31 -8.02
N ASP A 94 14.41 -42.73 -7.07
CA ASP A 94 14.04 -43.77 -6.08
C ASP A 94 13.14 -43.17 -4.98
N LYS A 95 13.60 -42.13 -4.32
CA LYS A 95 12.85 -41.44 -3.27
C LYS A 95 13.30 -40.00 -3.11
N VAL A 96 12.36 -39.15 -2.70
CA VAL A 96 12.61 -37.77 -2.26
C VAL A 96 12.80 -37.80 -0.73
N VAL A 97 13.89 -37.21 -0.24
CA VAL A 97 14.29 -37.29 1.17
C VAL A 97 13.90 -36.01 1.94
N VAL A 98 13.70 -34.91 1.23
CA VAL A 98 13.40 -33.59 1.81
C VAL A 98 11.94 -33.22 1.59
N SER A 99 11.48 -32.25 2.38
CA SER A 99 10.15 -31.65 2.27
C SER A 99 10.24 -30.14 2.00
N THR A 100 9.22 -29.56 1.38
CA THR A 100 9.12 -28.11 1.20
C THR A 100 9.12 -27.40 2.57
N GLY A 101 9.87 -26.32 2.69
CA GLY A 101 10.12 -25.61 3.94
C GLY A 101 11.26 -26.17 4.79
N GLN A 102 11.86 -27.29 4.40
CA GLN A 102 12.97 -27.90 5.16
C GLN A 102 14.27 -27.15 4.90
N ALA A 103 14.97 -26.80 5.99
CA ALA A 103 16.34 -26.28 5.91
C ALA A 103 17.32 -27.42 5.60
N VAL A 104 18.23 -27.19 4.65
CA VAL A 104 19.27 -28.13 4.22
C VAL A 104 20.63 -27.46 4.23
N ARG A 105 21.67 -28.24 4.48
CA ARG A 105 23.06 -27.80 4.40
C ARG A 105 23.69 -28.30 3.10
N LYS A 106 24.72 -27.61 2.67
CA LYS A 106 25.56 -28.10 1.55
C LYS A 106 26.02 -29.55 1.77
N GLY A 107 25.66 -30.41 0.81
CA GLY A 107 25.96 -31.83 0.86
C GLY A 107 24.85 -32.72 1.40
N ASP A 108 23.78 -32.16 1.97
CA ASP A 108 22.61 -32.94 2.37
C ASP A 108 21.92 -33.54 1.14
N VAL A 109 21.45 -34.79 1.27
CA VAL A 109 20.76 -35.48 0.16
C VAL A 109 19.35 -34.97 0.03
N LEU A 110 19.00 -34.49 -1.16
CA LEU A 110 17.66 -34.00 -1.49
C LEU A 110 16.76 -35.13 -1.98
N TYR A 111 17.25 -35.91 -2.91
CA TYR A 111 16.60 -37.12 -3.44
C TYR A 111 17.61 -38.12 -3.92
N THR A 112 17.19 -39.38 -4.10
CA THR A 112 18.07 -40.48 -4.55
C THR A 112 17.62 -41.00 -5.89
N ILE A 113 18.60 -41.45 -6.68
CA ILE A 113 18.39 -42.07 -7.99
C ILE A 113 18.40 -43.60 -7.80
N GLU A 114 17.57 -44.30 -8.56
CA GLU A 114 17.46 -45.75 -8.56
C GLU A 114 18.81 -46.37 -9.02
N LYS A 115 19.37 -47.25 -8.18
CA LYS A 115 20.74 -47.78 -8.34
C LYS A 115 20.91 -48.59 -9.61
N HIS A 116 19.96 -49.50 -9.87
CA HIS A 116 20.08 -50.43 -10.99
C HIS A 116 20.04 -49.68 -12.32
N THR A 117 19.12 -48.74 -12.47
CA THR A 117 18.99 -47.91 -13.69
C THR A 117 20.23 -47.06 -13.92
N LEU A 118 20.74 -46.39 -12.89
CA LEU A 118 21.95 -45.58 -13.02
C LEU A 118 23.19 -46.45 -13.34
N ASP A 119 23.32 -47.61 -12.73
CA ASP A 119 24.46 -48.51 -13.00
C ASP A 119 24.41 -49.07 -14.42
N GLN A 120 23.21 -49.38 -14.95
CA GLN A 120 23.04 -49.75 -16.35
C GLN A 120 23.43 -48.62 -17.31
N MET A 121 22.95 -47.40 -17.06
CA MET A 121 23.30 -46.24 -17.89
C MET A 121 24.81 -45.97 -17.89
N ILE A 122 25.47 -46.05 -16.75
CA ILE A 122 26.94 -45.91 -16.65
C ILE A 122 27.65 -46.98 -17.47
N ALA A 123 27.16 -48.22 -17.47
CA ALA A 123 27.77 -49.32 -18.22
C ALA A 123 27.60 -49.13 -19.74
N GLU A 124 26.40 -48.72 -20.18
CA GLU A 124 26.10 -48.37 -21.57
C GLU A 124 26.96 -47.21 -22.07
N GLU A 125 27.00 -46.10 -21.34
CA GLU A 125 27.82 -44.94 -21.67
C GLU A 125 29.30 -45.22 -21.74
N GLN A 126 29.81 -46.05 -20.80
CA GLN A 126 31.20 -46.48 -20.83
C GLN A 126 31.48 -47.32 -22.08
N GLY A 127 30.51 -48.18 -22.47
CA GLY A 127 30.59 -48.97 -23.71
C GLY A 127 30.66 -48.06 -24.95
N GLU A 128 29.79 -47.02 -25.00
CA GLU A 128 29.78 -46.07 -26.09
C GLU A 128 31.07 -45.23 -26.20
N VAL A 129 31.59 -44.74 -25.08
CA VAL A 129 32.87 -44.02 -25.03
C VAL A 129 34.00 -44.90 -25.53
N ASN A 130 34.03 -46.20 -25.14
CA ASN A 130 35.01 -47.15 -25.61
C ASN A 130 34.88 -47.44 -27.11
N ALA A 131 33.64 -47.55 -27.64
CA ALA A 131 33.40 -47.79 -29.07
C ALA A 131 33.90 -46.61 -29.90
N VAL A 132 33.50 -45.35 -29.55
CA VAL A 132 33.98 -44.16 -30.22
C VAL A 132 35.48 -43.99 -30.16
N SER A 133 36.11 -44.37 -28.99
CA SER A 133 37.56 -44.35 -28.83
C SER A 133 38.28 -45.30 -29.74
N LYS A 134 37.73 -46.54 -29.92
CA LYS A 134 38.28 -47.54 -30.90
C LYS A 134 38.13 -47.03 -32.35
N GLN A 135 37.01 -46.44 -32.69
CA GLN A 135 36.79 -45.85 -34.01
C GLN A 135 37.79 -44.74 -34.35
N ILE A 136 38.05 -43.87 -33.41
CA ILE A 136 39.07 -42.81 -33.51
C ILE A 136 40.48 -43.43 -33.68
N GLN A 137 40.79 -44.49 -32.94
CA GLN A 137 42.10 -45.22 -33.11
C GLN A 137 42.27 -45.86 -34.48
N GLN A 138 41.18 -46.47 -34.99
CA GLN A 138 41.19 -47.10 -36.34
C GLN A 138 41.42 -46.05 -37.43
N LEU A 139 40.63 -44.95 -37.43
CA LEU A 139 40.78 -43.87 -38.40
C LEU A 139 42.15 -43.20 -38.36
N LYS A 140 42.76 -43.09 -37.18
CA LYS A 140 44.13 -42.58 -37.01
C LYS A 140 45.22 -43.55 -37.51
N ALA A 141 44.97 -44.84 -37.43
CA ALA A 141 45.92 -45.86 -37.94
C ALA A 141 45.87 -45.98 -39.48
N GLU A 142 44.71 -45.70 -40.08
CA GLU A 142 44.47 -45.71 -41.53
C GLU A 142 44.94 -44.42 -42.22
N SER A 143 45.05 -43.31 -41.50
CA SER A 143 45.50 -42.03 -42.06
C SER A 143 47.02 -41.89 -41.97
N ASP A 144 47.66 -41.64 -43.10
CA ASP A 144 49.11 -41.52 -43.32
C ASP A 144 49.70 -40.21 -42.77
N GLY A 145 49.31 -39.79 -41.56
CA GLY A 145 49.98 -38.77 -40.77
C GLY A 145 49.78 -37.28 -41.16
N THR A 146 49.12 -36.97 -42.30
CA THR A 146 49.12 -35.60 -42.86
C THR A 146 47.76 -34.90 -42.86
N SER A 147 46.65 -35.53 -42.56
CA SER A 147 45.38 -34.84 -42.32
C SER A 147 44.56 -35.57 -41.25
N VAL A 148 44.51 -34.96 -40.05
CA VAL A 148 43.45 -35.33 -39.10
C VAL A 148 42.15 -34.98 -39.78
N SER A 149 41.44 -35.98 -40.32
CA SER A 149 40.21 -35.74 -41.08
C SER A 149 39.21 -35.06 -40.19
N ALA A 150 38.35 -34.23 -40.78
CA ALA A 150 37.24 -33.57 -40.08
C ALA A 150 36.39 -34.59 -39.30
N GLU A 151 36.37 -35.84 -39.76
CA GLU A 151 35.69 -36.98 -39.14
C GLU A 151 36.32 -37.36 -37.78
N VAL A 152 37.65 -37.42 -37.68
CA VAL A 152 38.33 -37.67 -36.39
C VAL A 152 38.04 -36.57 -35.41
N TYR A 153 38.00 -35.32 -35.86
CA TYR A 153 37.65 -34.19 -35.00
C TYR A 153 36.20 -34.28 -34.50
N SER A 154 35.21 -34.58 -35.34
CA SER A 154 33.80 -34.76 -34.97
C SER A 154 33.63 -35.89 -33.96
N LEU A 155 34.29 -37.02 -34.15
CA LEU A 155 34.28 -38.16 -33.19
C LEU A 155 34.95 -37.80 -31.84
N GLN A 156 35.99 -36.98 -31.86
CA GLN A 156 36.60 -36.51 -30.63
C GLN A 156 35.63 -35.59 -29.85
N GLN A 157 34.87 -34.75 -30.53
CA GLN A 157 33.83 -33.94 -29.89
C GLN A 157 32.69 -34.79 -29.32
N GLU A 158 32.26 -35.82 -30.06
CA GLU A 158 31.24 -36.77 -29.60
C GLU A 158 31.73 -37.54 -28.38
N ARG A 159 32.95 -38.08 -28.42
CA ARG A 159 33.56 -38.76 -27.27
C ARG A 159 33.61 -37.85 -26.04
N TRP A 160 34.03 -36.59 -26.20
CA TRP A 160 34.12 -35.63 -25.10
C TRP A 160 32.76 -35.40 -24.43
N LYS A 161 31.70 -35.21 -25.22
CA LYS A 161 30.33 -35.05 -24.70
C LYS A 161 29.88 -36.27 -23.90
N LYS A 162 30.10 -37.49 -24.44
CA LYS A 162 29.76 -38.74 -23.76
C LYS A 162 30.59 -38.92 -22.47
N GLU A 163 31.85 -38.56 -22.48
CA GLU A 163 32.72 -38.60 -21.29
C GLU A 163 32.23 -37.65 -20.18
N GLN A 164 31.75 -36.43 -20.53
CA GLN A 164 31.19 -35.50 -19.56
C GLN A 164 29.96 -36.11 -18.88
N LEU A 165 28.99 -36.60 -19.65
CA LEU A 165 27.79 -37.25 -19.13
C LEU A 165 28.14 -38.45 -18.22
N LEU A 166 29.01 -39.31 -18.67
CA LEU A 166 29.49 -40.44 -17.88
C LEU A 166 30.15 -40.02 -16.56
N GLN A 167 30.92 -38.92 -16.55
CA GLN A 167 31.52 -38.39 -15.33
C GLN A 167 30.47 -37.84 -14.35
N GLU A 168 29.43 -37.20 -14.84
CA GLU A 168 28.30 -36.72 -14.03
C GLU A 168 27.58 -37.90 -13.37
N HIS A 169 27.24 -38.95 -14.11
CA HIS A 169 26.60 -40.16 -13.58
C HIS A 169 27.51 -40.89 -12.58
N LYS A 170 28.81 -40.99 -12.86
CA LYS A 170 29.79 -41.56 -11.92
C LYS A 170 29.91 -40.71 -10.65
N LYS A 171 29.74 -39.39 -10.71
CA LYS A 171 29.73 -38.52 -9.55
C LYS A 171 28.53 -38.81 -8.66
N ILE A 172 27.33 -38.98 -9.25
CA ILE A 172 26.10 -39.35 -8.54
C ILE A 172 26.30 -40.71 -7.83
N LYS A 173 26.85 -41.70 -8.54
CA LYS A 173 27.18 -43.02 -7.95
C LYS A 173 28.13 -42.91 -6.77
N ARG A 174 29.22 -42.10 -6.87
CA ARG A 174 30.17 -41.85 -5.77
C ARG A 174 29.53 -41.13 -4.58
N ALA A 175 28.53 -40.33 -4.80
CA ALA A 175 27.73 -39.67 -3.76
C ALA A 175 26.66 -40.59 -3.13
N GLY A 176 26.75 -41.92 -3.37
CA GLY A 176 25.80 -42.89 -2.84
C GLY A 176 24.42 -42.82 -3.51
N TYR A 177 24.37 -42.48 -4.80
CA TYR A 177 23.18 -42.31 -5.63
C TYR A 177 22.30 -41.13 -5.19
N GLY A 178 22.81 -40.26 -4.31
CA GLY A 178 22.10 -39.04 -3.85
C GLY A 178 22.43 -37.82 -4.68
N ILE A 179 21.41 -37.03 -4.94
CA ILE A 179 21.56 -35.65 -5.44
C ILE A 179 21.58 -34.76 -4.21
N CYS A 180 22.69 -34.05 -4.04
CA CYS A 180 22.97 -33.29 -2.83
C CYS A 180 22.76 -31.79 -3.07
N ALA A 181 22.39 -31.06 -1.98
CA ALA A 181 22.31 -29.64 -1.98
C ALA A 181 23.67 -28.97 -2.32
N PRO A 182 23.76 -28.09 -3.30
CA PRO A 182 25.02 -27.44 -3.69
C PRO A 182 25.46 -26.36 -2.67
N ARG A 183 24.54 -25.88 -1.84
CA ARG A 183 24.72 -24.83 -0.82
C ARG A 183 23.74 -25.01 0.33
N ASP A 184 23.95 -24.27 1.43
CA ASP A 184 22.97 -24.15 2.49
C ASP A 184 21.73 -23.39 1.99
N GLY A 185 20.54 -23.76 2.46
CA GLY A 185 19.31 -23.12 2.03
C GLY A 185 18.05 -23.75 2.62
N VAL A 186 16.90 -23.30 2.13
CA VAL A 186 15.58 -23.86 2.43
C VAL A 186 14.95 -24.35 1.15
N VAL A 187 14.37 -25.54 1.17
CA VAL A 187 13.63 -26.09 0.02
C VAL A 187 12.33 -25.31 -0.18
N THR A 188 12.17 -24.64 -1.33
CA THR A 188 10.97 -23.86 -1.66
C THR A 188 9.99 -24.63 -2.52
N ALA A 189 10.49 -25.45 -3.44
CA ALA A 189 9.65 -26.31 -4.27
C ALA A 189 10.33 -27.64 -4.57
N ILE A 190 9.53 -28.68 -4.79
CA ILE A 190 9.94 -30.01 -5.21
C ILE A 190 9.10 -30.38 -6.42
N GLU A 191 9.72 -30.44 -7.59
CA GLU A 191 9.06 -30.69 -8.89
C GLU A 191 9.20 -32.15 -9.33
N THR A 192 9.93 -33.00 -8.55
CA THR A 192 10.16 -34.41 -8.84
C THR A 192 9.52 -35.31 -7.79
N ASN A 193 9.16 -36.53 -8.20
CA ASN A 193 8.54 -37.52 -7.32
C ASN A 193 9.21 -38.87 -7.47
N ALA A 194 9.11 -39.71 -6.43
CA ALA A 194 9.58 -41.08 -6.48
C ALA A 194 8.89 -41.85 -7.62
N GLY A 195 9.68 -42.62 -8.37
CA GLY A 195 9.25 -43.38 -9.56
C GLY A 195 9.15 -42.55 -10.84
N GLN A 196 9.42 -41.25 -10.79
CA GLN A 196 9.44 -40.36 -11.96
C GLN A 196 10.85 -40.27 -12.54
N LYS A 197 10.98 -40.10 -13.85
CA LYS A 197 12.25 -39.79 -14.50
C LYS A 197 12.52 -38.28 -14.46
N THR A 198 13.77 -37.92 -14.20
CA THR A 198 14.24 -36.54 -14.25
C THR A 198 14.11 -35.97 -15.66
N GLN A 199 13.76 -34.67 -15.77
CA GLN A 199 13.47 -34.00 -17.05
C GLN A 199 14.59 -33.03 -17.50
N GLY A 200 15.72 -32.97 -16.76
CA GLY A 200 16.76 -31.98 -17.02
C GLY A 200 16.39 -30.55 -16.68
N THR A 201 15.23 -30.35 -16.04
CA THR A 201 14.76 -29.07 -15.48
C THR A 201 15.01 -29.02 -13.98
N ALA A 202 14.56 -27.96 -13.31
CA ALA A 202 14.66 -27.86 -11.85
C ALA A 202 13.87 -28.99 -11.17
N ASP A 203 14.57 -29.90 -10.47
CA ASP A 203 13.96 -30.97 -9.68
C ASP A 203 13.61 -30.49 -8.26
N VAL A 204 14.43 -29.59 -7.69
CA VAL A 204 14.25 -28.98 -6.38
C VAL A 204 14.69 -27.52 -6.46
N MET A 205 13.92 -26.61 -5.87
CA MET A 205 14.30 -25.21 -5.72
C MET A 205 14.82 -24.96 -4.30
N LEU A 206 15.95 -24.27 -4.21
CA LEU A 206 16.57 -23.88 -2.93
C LEU A 206 16.65 -22.36 -2.83
N ALA A 207 16.06 -21.82 -1.79
CA ALA A 207 16.22 -20.41 -1.40
C ALA A 207 17.34 -20.24 -0.37
N ASP A 208 17.94 -19.06 -0.31
CA ASP A 208 18.90 -18.74 0.75
C ASP A 208 18.20 -18.69 2.12
N SER A 209 18.79 -19.35 3.11
CA SER A 209 18.29 -19.31 4.49
C SER A 209 18.77 -18.04 5.18
N GLY A 210 17.91 -17.01 5.27
CA GLY A 210 18.14 -15.83 6.10
C GLY A 210 18.91 -14.67 5.46
N GLN A 211 19.38 -14.81 4.23
CA GLN A 211 19.96 -13.71 3.46
C GLN A 211 19.04 -13.36 2.29
N ASN A 212 18.91 -12.05 2.00
CA ASN A 212 18.11 -11.55 0.88
C ASN A 212 16.62 -11.97 0.93
N LEU A 213 16.04 -12.04 2.13
CA LEU A 213 14.60 -12.23 2.29
C LEU A 213 13.86 -10.94 1.96
N THR A 214 12.70 -11.09 1.37
CA THR A 214 11.85 -9.98 0.94
C THR A 214 10.42 -10.27 1.37
N ALA A 215 9.77 -9.27 1.96
CA ALA A 215 8.34 -9.31 2.17
C ALA A 215 7.65 -8.96 0.84
N VAL A 216 6.86 -9.89 0.32
CA VAL A 216 6.10 -9.69 -0.92
C VAL A 216 4.66 -9.36 -0.55
N VAL A 217 4.30 -8.10 -0.77
CA VAL A 217 2.94 -7.60 -0.62
C VAL A 217 2.20 -7.74 -1.93
N THR A 218 0.99 -8.25 -1.87
CA THR A 218 0.09 -8.35 -3.04
C THR A 218 -1.07 -7.37 -2.83
N LEU A 219 -1.18 -6.36 -3.69
CA LEU A 219 -2.26 -5.38 -3.69
C LEU A 219 -3.16 -5.60 -4.91
N SER A 220 -4.46 -5.47 -4.72
CA SER A 220 -5.42 -5.44 -5.83
C SER A 220 -5.22 -4.17 -6.66
N SER A 221 -5.64 -4.19 -7.93
CA SER A 221 -5.59 -3.02 -8.82
C SER A 221 -6.70 -2.01 -8.52
N ASP A 222 -6.78 -1.54 -7.29
CA ASP A 222 -7.78 -0.58 -6.83
C ASP A 222 -7.14 0.77 -6.49
N GLU A 223 -7.95 1.68 -5.96
CA GLU A 223 -7.53 3.04 -5.61
C GLU A 223 -6.32 3.02 -4.64
N GLU A 224 -6.22 2.03 -3.76
CA GLU A 224 -5.14 1.93 -2.77
C GLU A 224 -3.77 1.65 -3.40
N SER A 225 -3.72 0.82 -4.44
CA SER A 225 -2.45 0.48 -5.12
C SER A 225 -1.84 1.68 -5.84
N SER A 226 -2.65 2.66 -6.24
CA SER A 226 -2.20 3.87 -6.95
C SER A 226 -1.36 4.80 -6.07
N TYR A 227 -1.48 4.69 -4.74
CA TYR A 227 -0.71 5.50 -3.79
C TYR A 227 0.66 4.93 -3.47
N VAL A 228 0.96 3.69 -3.90
CA VAL A 228 2.24 3.06 -3.61
C VAL A 228 3.27 3.47 -4.67
N SER A 229 4.37 4.03 -4.21
CA SER A 229 5.50 4.45 -5.02
C SER A 229 6.82 3.97 -4.41
N LYS A 230 7.94 4.16 -5.10
CA LYS A 230 9.27 3.83 -4.54
C LYS A 230 9.65 4.66 -3.31
N ASP A 231 9.00 5.81 -3.11
CA ASP A 231 9.22 6.68 -1.96
C ASP A 231 8.33 6.28 -0.76
N THR A 232 7.45 5.27 -0.94
CA THR A 232 6.64 4.73 0.13
C THR A 232 7.52 4.03 1.15
N VAL A 233 7.32 4.35 2.42
CA VAL A 233 8.03 3.74 3.54
C VAL A 233 7.17 2.60 4.09
N ALA A 234 7.80 1.45 4.29
CA ALA A 234 7.15 0.28 4.85
C ALA A 234 7.60 0.01 6.28
N SER A 235 6.65 -0.41 7.12
CA SER A 235 6.90 -1.02 8.42
C SER A 235 6.32 -2.41 8.42
N VAL A 236 7.08 -3.38 8.89
CA VAL A 236 6.65 -4.78 8.96
C VAL A 236 6.68 -5.27 10.40
N SER A 237 5.71 -6.10 10.74
CA SER A 237 5.64 -6.73 12.05
C SER A 237 5.17 -8.19 11.93
N SER A 238 5.72 -9.02 12.77
CA SER A 238 5.45 -10.45 12.83
C SER A 238 4.65 -10.80 14.09
N SER A 239 3.93 -11.89 14.07
CA SER A 239 3.14 -12.37 15.20
C SER A 239 3.97 -12.75 16.43
N ASP A 240 5.26 -13.02 16.26
CA ASP A 240 6.22 -13.31 17.34
C ASP A 240 6.87 -12.05 17.95
N GLY A 241 6.39 -10.86 17.58
CA GLY A 241 6.78 -9.58 18.18
C GLY A 241 8.02 -8.94 17.57
N LYS A 242 8.56 -9.49 16.48
CA LYS A 242 9.63 -8.83 15.73
C LYS A 242 9.05 -7.77 14.81
N SER A 243 9.73 -6.65 14.68
CA SER A 243 9.33 -5.55 13.78
C SER A 243 10.54 -4.89 13.15
N ALA A 244 10.35 -4.38 11.94
CA ALA A 244 11.33 -3.54 11.26
C ALA A 244 10.60 -2.36 10.63
N ASP A 245 11.12 -1.17 10.87
CA ASP A 245 10.53 0.10 10.44
C ASP A 245 11.42 0.81 9.42
N ASN A 246 10.82 1.77 8.71
CA ASN A 246 11.50 2.61 7.72
C ASN A 246 12.16 1.80 6.59
N LEU A 247 11.52 0.71 6.16
CA LEU A 247 11.99 -0.08 5.04
C LEU A 247 11.64 0.60 3.71
N SER A 248 12.60 0.61 2.79
CA SER A 248 12.37 1.11 1.42
C SER A 248 11.83 0.01 0.51
N ILE A 249 11.01 0.39 -0.45
CA ILE A 249 10.52 -0.53 -1.48
C ILE A 249 11.63 -0.77 -2.52
N ALA A 250 11.96 -2.03 -2.79
CA ALA A 250 12.96 -2.40 -3.80
C ALA A 250 12.37 -2.37 -5.22
N SER A 251 11.23 -2.98 -5.42
CA SER A 251 10.52 -2.96 -6.71
C SER A 251 9.01 -3.01 -6.53
N ILE A 252 8.32 -2.49 -7.54
CA ILE A 252 6.88 -2.55 -7.70
C ILE A 252 6.64 -3.15 -9.07
N ASP A 253 6.04 -4.33 -9.10
CA ASP A 253 5.79 -5.09 -10.31
C ASP A 253 4.28 -5.28 -10.51
N THR A 254 3.76 -4.97 -11.69
CA THR A 254 2.36 -5.15 -12.02
C THR A 254 2.20 -6.42 -12.86
N ARG A 255 1.35 -7.35 -12.44
CA ARG A 255 0.98 -8.52 -13.24
C ARG A 255 0.01 -8.12 -14.33
N GLU A 256 0.34 -8.40 -15.59
CA GLU A 256 -0.50 -8.08 -16.73
C GLU A 256 -1.82 -8.89 -16.76
N ALA A 257 -1.83 -10.09 -16.17
CA ALA A 257 -2.97 -11.00 -16.24
C ALA A 257 -4.20 -10.56 -15.41
N ASP A 258 -3.97 -9.94 -14.25
CA ASP A 258 -5.02 -9.60 -13.28
C ASP A 258 -4.90 -8.17 -12.73
N GLY A 259 -3.91 -7.41 -13.20
CA GLY A 259 -3.63 -6.06 -12.72
C GLY A 259 -3.11 -5.99 -11.28
N THR A 260 -2.80 -7.12 -10.67
CA THR A 260 -2.29 -7.19 -9.29
C THR A 260 -0.92 -6.52 -9.18
N VAL A 261 -0.75 -5.67 -8.18
CA VAL A 261 0.51 -4.99 -7.88
C VAL A 261 1.27 -5.77 -6.82
N LEU A 262 2.51 -6.19 -7.15
CA LEU A 262 3.44 -6.85 -6.23
C LEU A 262 4.46 -5.83 -5.75
N VAL A 263 4.54 -5.65 -4.44
CA VAL A 263 5.50 -4.74 -3.80
C VAL A 263 6.53 -5.58 -3.05
N ASN A 264 7.79 -5.42 -3.41
CA ASN A 264 8.91 -6.14 -2.83
C ASN A 264 9.65 -5.25 -1.84
N ILE A 265 9.68 -5.67 -0.56
CA ILE A 265 10.28 -4.95 0.56
C ILE A 265 11.43 -5.79 1.12
N PRO A 266 12.69 -5.39 0.94
CA PRO A 266 13.84 -6.10 1.49
C PRO A 266 13.76 -6.13 3.03
N LEU A 267 14.00 -7.28 3.61
CA LEU A 267 13.98 -7.47 5.05
C LEU A 267 15.39 -7.47 5.64
N PRO A 268 15.57 -7.03 6.90
CA PRO A 268 16.83 -7.18 7.61
C PRO A 268 17.22 -8.64 7.73
N GLN A 269 18.54 -8.89 7.71
CA GLN A 269 19.07 -10.24 7.74
C GLN A 269 18.81 -10.94 9.09
N ASN A 270 18.48 -12.24 9.04
CA ASN A 270 18.31 -13.12 10.20
C ASN A 270 17.20 -12.72 11.20
N GLU A 271 16.29 -11.83 10.85
CA GLU A 271 15.18 -11.42 11.71
C GLU A 271 13.89 -12.19 11.43
N PHE A 272 13.65 -12.50 10.16
CA PHE A 272 12.42 -13.14 9.70
C PHE A 272 12.71 -14.51 9.06
N LEU A 273 11.67 -15.34 8.97
CA LEU A 273 11.78 -16.69 8.41
C LEU A 273 11.06 -16.75 7.05
N LEU A 274 11.61 -17.55 6.14
CA LEU A 274 10.98 -17.84 4.85
C LEU A 274 9.59 -18.45 5.05
N GLY A 275 8.60 -17.98 4.27
CA GLY A 275 7.20 -18.40 4.37
C GLY A 275 6.42 -17.77 5.54
N GLN A 276 7.06 -16.93 6.35
CA GLN A 276 6.39 -16.23 7.45
C GLN A 276 5.41 -15.18 6.92
N LEU A 277 4.24 -15.08 7.54
CA LEU A 277 3.29 -14.00 7.26
C LEU A 277 3.59 -12.80 8.16
N LEU A 278 3.70 -11.64 7.54
CA LEU A 278 3.96 -10.36 8.21
C LEU A 278 2.77 -9.42 8.03
N SER A 279 2.44 -8.66 9.06
CA SER A 279 1.60 -7.47 8.92
C SER A 279 2.45 -6.32 8.40
N VAL A 280 1.99 -5.68 7.35
CA VAL A 280 2.72 -4.60 6.67
C VAL A 280 1.89 -3.33 6.70
N GLU A 281 2.53 -2.24 7.07
CA GLU A 281 2.00 -0.90 6.98
C GLU A 281 2.82 -0.12 5.96
N LEU A 282 2.17 0.31 4.88
CA LEU A 282 2.77 1.13 3.83
C LEU A 282 2.34 2.58 4.02
N ASN A 283 3.29 3.46 4.25
CA ASN A 283 3.08 4.89 4.46
C ASN A 283 3.59 5.66 3.25
N SER A 284 2.66 6.22 2.49
CA SER A 284 2.91 7.06 1.33
C SER A 284 2.47 8.49 1.60
N SER A 285 3.19 9.44 1.06
CA SER A 285 2.80 10.85 1.06
C SER A 285 2.56 11.30 -0.37
N SER A 286 1.42 11.94 -0.61
CA SER A 286 1.16 12.55 -1.90
C SER A 286 2.13 13.69 -2.23
N GLN A 287 2.08 14.19 -3.44
CA GLN A 287 2.65 15.49 -3.77
C GLN A 287 2.08 16.59 -2.87
N LYS A 288 2.77 17.71 -2.78
CA LYS A 288 2.29 18.87 -2.04
C LYS A 288 1.15 19.54 -2.80
N TYR A 289 0.00 19.65 -2.14
CA TYR A 289 -1.16 20.40 -2.65
C TYR A 289 -1.19 21.82 -2.08
N ASP A 290 -1.70 22.75 -2.88
CA ASP A 290 -1.81 24.16 -2.48
C ASP A 290 -2.88 24.39 -1.41
N CYS A 291 -3.89 23.51 -1.37
CA CYS A 291 -4.99 23.65 -0.46
C CYS A 291 -5.46 22.30 0.10
N CYS A 292 -5.19 22.08 1.37
CA CYS A 292 -5.67 20.96 2.16
C CYS A 292 -6.62 21.44 3.25
N ILE A 293 -7.71 20.74 3.45
CA ILE A 293 -8.74 21.02 4.45
C ILE A 293 -9.03 19.79 5.30
N PRO A 294 -9.48 19.94 6.55
CA PRO A 294 -10.02 18.81 7.30
C PRO A 294 -11.22 18.18 6.57
N ARG A 295 -11.29 16.85 6.56
CA ARG A 295 -12.40 16.14 5.90
C ARG A 295 -13.79 16.57 6.39
N SER A 296 -13.88 16.98 7.67
CA SER A 296 -15.12 17.46 8.28
C SER A 296 -15.64 18.79 7.69
N ALA A 297 -14.79 19.55 6.99
CA ALA A 297 -15.18 20.79 6.31
C ALA A 297 -15.79 20.53 4.92
N LEU A 298 -15.56 19.34 4.34
CA LEU A 298 -16.09 18.99 3.02
C LEU A 298 -17.53 18.53 3.13
N ASN A 299 -18.40 19.18 2.34
CA ASN A 299 -19.80 18.83 2.21
C ASN A 299 -20.09 18.31 0.80
N MET A 300 -21.16 17.55 0.65
CA MET A 300 -21.60 17.01 -0.63
C MET A 300 -23.07 17.32 -0.85
N GLU A 301 -23.41 17.74 -2.07
CA GLU A 301 -24.78 17.93 -2.52
C GLU A 301 -24.95 17.32 -3.91
N GLY A 302 -25.73 16.24 -3.98
CA GLY A 302 -25.79 15.43 -5.19
C GLY A 302 -24.43 14.80 -5.51
N SER A 303 -23.85 15.15 -6.65
CA SER A 303 -22.51 14.69 -7.09
C SER A 303 -21.41 15.76 -6.90
N SER A 304 -21.75 16.95 -6.43
CA SER A 304 -20.81 18.06 -6.28
C SER A 304 -20.34 18.22 -4.85
N TYR A 305 -19.06 18.54 -4.70
CA TYR A 305 -18.47 18.86 -3.40
C TYR A 305 -18.41 20.37 -3.20
N PHE A 306 -18.60 20.80 -1.96
CA PHE A 306 -18.50 22.22 -1.59
C PHE A 306 -17.99 22.39 -0.16
N VAL A 307 -17.50 23.58 0.11
CA VAL A 307 -17.11 24.04 1.45
C VAL A 307 -17.80 25.35 1.77
N PHE A 308 -17.94 25.67 3.06
CA PHE A 308 -18.36 27.00 3.47
C PHE A 308 -17.12 27.83 3.81
N ALA A 309 -16.82 28.81 2.96
CA ALA A 309 -15.82 29.83 3.24
C ALA A 309 -16.44 30.90 4.17
N VAL A 310 -15.59 31.50 5.01
CA VAL A 310 -16.00 32.53 5.94
C VAL A 310 -15.58 33.89 5.38
N THR A 311 -16.56 34.79 5.20
CA THR A 311 -16.32 36.21 4.93
C THR A 311 -16.55 36.99 6.23
N ALA A 312 -15.58 37.81 6.61
CA ALA A 312 -15.68 38.66 7.80
C ALA A 312 -15.88 40.10 7.36
N GLU A 313 -16.94 40.73 7.87
CA GLU A 313 -17.22 42.15 7.65
C GLU A 313 -17.12 42.88 8.97
N GLU A 314 -16.41 44.01 8.98
CA GLU A 314 -16.37 44.92 10.12
C GLU A 314 -17.57 45.85 10.07
N THR A 315 -18.44 45.72 11.05
CA THR A 315 -19.59 46.59 11.22
C THR A 315 -19.39 47.49 12.43
N ILE A 316 -20.17 48.60 12.51
CA ILE A 316 -20.15 49.53 13.68
C ILE A 316 -20.36 48.79 15.01
N LEU A 317 -20.95 47.59 14.94
CA LEU A 317 -21.34 46.79 16.08
C LEU A 317 -20.38 45.56 16.31
N GLY A 318 -19.26 45.52 15.60
CA GLY A 318 -18.25 44.47 15.70
C GLY A 318 -18.14 43.62 14.43
N ARG A 319 -17.37 42.57 14.51
CA ARG A 319 -17.07 41.70 13.37
C ARG A 319 -18.22 40.70 13.18
N GLU A 320 -18.81 40.68 11.99
CA GLU A 320 -19.82 39.71 11.57
C GLU A 320 -19.21 38.71 10.60
N TYR A 321 -19.60 37.42 10.73
CA TYR A 321 -19.12 36.35 9.87
C TYR A 321 -20.29 35.82 9.04
N THR A 322 -20.05 35.63 7.75
CA THR A 322 -21.03 35.07 6.81
C THR A 322 -20.44 33.82 6.16
N ALA A 323 -21.23 32.76 6.13
CA ALA A 323 -20.87 31.50 5.44
C ALA A 323 -21.19 31.66 3.95
N LYS A 324 -20.18 31.47 3.10
CA LYS A 324 -20.33 31.49 1.65
C LYS A 324 -20.06 30.11 1.10
N LYS A 325 -21.04 29.52 0.41
CA LYS A 325 -20.89 28.24 -0.26
C LYS A 325 -19.92 28.36 -1.44
N MET A 326 -18.87 27.55 -1.49
CA MET A 326 -17.91 27.49 -2.57
C MET A 326 -17.80 26.07 -3.07
N GLU A 327 -18.02 25.86 -4.35
CA GLU A 327 -17.80 24.56 -4.99
C GLU A 327 -16.31 24.27 -5.07
N VAL A 328 -15.96 23.00 -4.84
CA VAL A 328 -14.57 22.53 -4.86
C VAL A 328 -14.46 21.20 -5.60
N THR A 329 -13.31 21.01 -6.25
CA THR A 329 -12.94 19.73 -6.83
C THR A 329 -12.01 19.00 -5.86
N VAL A 330 -12.31 17.75 -5.55
CA VAL A 330 -11.45 16.90 -4.70
C VAL A 330 -10.34 16.34 -5.56
N LEU A 331 -9.10 16.62 -5.22
CA LEU A 331 -7.90 16.13 -5.89
C LEU A 331 -7.38 14.85 -5.23
N ASP A 332 -7.40 14.81 -3.89
CA ASP A 332 -6.94 13.70 -3.08
C ASP A 332 -7.61 13.73 -1.71
N LYS A 333 -7.75 12.58 -1.06
CA LYS A 333 -8.43 12.48 0.25
C LYS A 333 -7.92 11.30 1.06
N ASN A 334 -7.86 11.50 2.37
CA ASN A 334 -7.71 10.42 3.33
C ASN A 334 -8.82 10.48 4.41
N ARG A 335 -8.63 9.79 5.52
CA ARG A 335 -9.61 9.78 6.63
C ARG A 335 -9.72 11.12 7.35
N GLU A 336 -8.67 11.94 7.35
CA GLU A 336 -8.54 13.16 8.16
C GLU A 336 -8.60 14.43 7.31
N SER A 337 -7.99 14.42 6.12
CA SER A 337 -7.75 15.58 5.28
C SER A 337 -8.15 15.33 3.83
N VAL A 338 -8.45 16.41 3.14
CA VAL A 338 -8.81 16.42 1.72
C VAL A 338 -8.06 17.55 1.02
N ALA A 339 -7.39 17.23 -0.08
CA ALA A 339 -6.83 18.22 -0.98
C ALA A 339 -7.90 18.67 -1.97
N VAL A 340 -8.11 19.97 -2.08
CA VAL A 340 -9.17 20.55 -2.91
C VAL A 340 -8.63 21.65 -3.80
N GLU A 341 -9.31 21.82 -4.93
CA GLU A 341 -9.15 22.96 -5.84
C GLU A 341 -10.45 23.78 -5.84
N GLY A 342 -10.35 25.10 -6.02
CA GLY A 342 -11.50 26.03 -6.05
C GLY A 342 -11.52 27.00 -4.89
N ILE A 343 -10.64 26.83 -3.89
CA ILE A 343 -10.40 27.80 -2.81
C ILE A 343 -8.93 28.12 -2.68
N SER A 344 -8.60 29.27 -2.12
CA SER A 344 -7.21 29.72 -1.95
C SER A 344 -6.62 29.24 -0.62
N SER A 345 -5.32 28.99 -0.62
CA SER A 345 -4.56 28.79 0.63
C SER A 345 -4.71 30.02 1.52
N GLY A 346 -4.86 29.79 2.82
CA GLY A 346 -5.14 30.86 3.79
C GLY A 346 -6.61 31.23 3.94
N GLN A 347 -7.51 30.68 3.10
CA GLN A 347 -8.95 30.94 3.20
C GLN A 347 -9.52 30.40 4.50
N MET A 348 -10.26 31.22 5.22
CA MET A 348 -11.03 30.77 6.38
C MET A 348 -12.22 29.93 5.93
N ILE A 349 -12.38 28.75 6.50
CA ILE A 349 -13.45 27.80 6.21
C ILE A 349 -14.16 27.35 7.47
N ILE A 350 -15.37 26.84 7.34
CA ILE A 350 -16.12 26.24 8.44
C ILE A 350 -15.81 24.75 8.46
N ILE A 351 -15.25 24.28 9.59
CA ILE A 351 -14.94 22.87 9.82
C ILE A 351 -16.15 22.11 10.37
N GLN A 352 -16.91 22.75 11.24
CA GLN A 352 -18.06 22.15 11.91
C GLN A 352 -19.10 23.22 12.27
N SER A 353 -20.36 22.86 12.25
CA SER A 353 -21.49 23.71 12.64
C SER A 353 -22.46 22.93 13.52
N ASP A 354 -23.10 23.63 14.49
CA ASP A 354 -24.18 23.08 15.32
C ASP A 354 -25.53 23.00 14.61
N LYS A 355 -25.66 23.66 13.45
CA LYS A 355 -26.86 23.69 12.62
C LYS A 355 -26.51 23.55 11.15
N ILE A 356 -27.50 23.15 10.37
CA ILE A 356 -27.39 23.11 8.90
C ILE A 356 -27.17 24.53 8.40
N LEU A 357 -26.15 24.71 7.56
CA LEU A 357 -25.82 25.99 6.94
C LEU A 357 -26.35 26.05 5.52
N SER A 358 -26.74 27.25 5.13
CA SER A 358 -27.05 27.63 3.75
C SER A 358 -26.16 28.79 3.32
N ASP A 359 -26.03 28.98 2.01
CA ASP A 359 -25.27 30.11 1.48
C ASP A 359 -25.81 31.45 2.01
N GLY A 360 -24.89 32.32 2.39
CA GLY A 360 -25.23 33.65 2.96
C GLY A 360 -25.65 33.62 4.44
N ASN A 361 -25.66 32.48 5.13
CA ASN A 361 -26.03 32.45 6.54
C ASN A 361 -24.99 33.20 7.39
N LYS A 362 -25.47 34.08 8.26
CA LYS A 362 -24.64 34.67 9.31
C LYS A 362 -24.33 33.62 10.36
N VAL A 363 -23.08 33.57 10.79
CA VAL A 363 -22.58 32.55 11.71
C VAL A 363 -21.82 33.18 12.87
N ARG A 364 -21.69 32.45 13.96
CA ARG A 364 -20.94 32.85 15.15
C ARG A 364 -19.80 31.89 15.42
N LYS A 365 -18.59 32.42 15.62
CA LYS A 365 -17.42 31.60 15.98
C LYS A 365 -17.66 30.93 17.34
N MET A 366 -17.48 29.64 17.40
CA MET A 366 -17.43 28.87 18.63
C MET A 366 -16.15 29.27 19.37
N ARG A 367 -16.25 29.56 20.67
CA ARG A 367 -15.09 29.88 21.54
C ARG A 367 -14.43 28.60 22.02
#